data_184bb67b147d682e7af82b97f887e39f
#
_entry.id   184bb67b147d682e7af82b97f887e39f
#
_cell.length_a   1.000
_cell.length_b   1.000
_cell.length_c   1.000
_cell.angle_alpha   90.00
_cell.angle_beta   90.00
_cell.angle_gamma   90.00
#
_symmetry.space_group_name_H-M   'P 1'
#
loop_
_entity.id
_entity.type
_entity.pdbx_description
1 polymer ?
#
loop_
_entity_poly.entity_id
_entity_poly.type
_entity_poly.pdbx_seq_one_letter_code
_entity_poly.pdbx_strand_id
1 'polypeptide(L)'
;MFKRRYFLWLFLCLLVNSCVTAPKPQSPIEVYPKVSVPVLRQDIIHIVSPGETLWRISKMYDVKMEDIIRANNIQDPQCLERGQRLFIPNAGPLRPVIPLFPSTKWKYIIIHHSATDVGNGLSIFDLHIKRGFQGTGYHFIIDNGTQGKLDGQIEATPRWINQRDGAHCRASGMNYKGIGICLVGNFSKDKVSLKQLESLVYLVNILRNYYHIPLKNILGHGQVPSARTECPGKFFPWQEFYSLLLKEEKK
;
A
#
# COMPACT_ATOMS: atom_id res chain seq x y z
N MET A 1 6.46 -72.44 -46.22
CA MET A 1 6.54 -71.05 -46.69
C MET A 1 5.44 -70.23 -45.95
N PHE A 2 5.75 -69.69 -44.75
CA PHE A 2 4.79 -68.97 -43.93
C PHE A 2 4.97 -67.45 -44.11
N LYS A 3 3.97 -66.73 -44.62
CA LYS A 3 3.96 -65.27 -44.72
C LYS A 3 3.44 -64.68 -43.42
N ARG A 4 4.31 -64.03 -42.65
CA ARG A 4 3.93 -63.22 -41.49
C ARG A 4 3.32 -61.88 -41.96
N ARG A 5 2.05 -61.65 -41.59
CA ARG A 5 1.37 -60.35 -41.71
C ARG A 5 1.68 -59.53 -40.50
N TYR A 6 2.34 -58.37 -40.64
CA TYR A 6 2.49 -57.38 -39.59
C TYR A 6 1.27 -56.48 -39.58
N PHE A 7 0.52 -56.48 -38.45
CA PHE A 7 -0.56 -55.54 -38.19
C PHE A 7 0.05 -54.32 -37.53
N LEU A 8 0.05 -53.18 -38.25
CA LEU A 8 0.49 -51.90 -37.74
C LEU A 8 -0.67 -51.25 -36.97
N TRP A 9 -0.59 -51.14 -35.67
CA TRP A 9 -1.49 -50.40 -34.84
C TRP A 9 -1.04 -48.93 -34.81
N LEU A 10 -1.77 -48.07 -35.53
CA LEU A 10 -1.61 -46.62 -35.41
C LEU A 10 -2.31 -46.16 -34.09
N PHE A 11 -1.51 -45.82 -33.08
CA PHE A 11 -2.00 -45.11 -31.90
C PHE A 11 -2.17 -43.62 -32.26
N LEU A 12 -3.40 -43.21 -32.46
CA LEU A 12 -3.76 -41.79 -32.62
C LEU A 12 -3.80 -41.11 -31.25
N CYS A 13 -2.69 -40.52 -30.81
CA CYS A 13 -2.67 -39.64 -29.64
C CYS A 13 -3.48 -38.36 -29.89
N LEU A 14 -4.70 -38.31 -29.42
CA LEU A 14 -5.47 -37.09 -29.28
C LEU A 14 -4.84 -36.24 -28.17
N LEU A 15 -4.01 -35.26 -28.54
CA LEU A 15 -3.55 -34.20 -27.65
C LEU A 15 -4.73 -33.28 -27.38
N VAL A 16 -5.42 -33.48 -26.24
CA VAL A 16 -6.41 -32.55 -25.72
C VAL A 16 -5.62 -31.38 -25.14
N ASN A 17 -5.44 -30.32 -25.94
CA ASN A 17 -4.93 -29.04 -25.43
C ASN A 17 -6.00 -28.41 -24.53
N SER A 18 -6.00 -28.77 -23.24
CA SER A 18 -6.69 -28.01 -22.21
C SER A 18 -5.95 -26.68 -22.03
N CYS A 19 -6.40 -25.64 -22.73
CA CYS A 19 -6.05 -24.29 -22.38
C CYS A 19 -6.62 -23.99 -21.00
N VAL A 20 -5.83 -24.23 -19.94
CA VAL A 20 -6.11 -23.68 -18.61
C VAL A 20 -5.90 -22.18 -18.72
N THR A 21 -6.98 -21.44 -18.95
CA THR A 21 -6.94 -19.99 -18.86
C THR A 21 -6.59 -19.61 -17.44
N ALA A 22 -5.44 -18.95 -17.26
CA ALA A 22 -5.08 -18.39 -15.97
C ALA A 22 -6.22 -17.49 -15.47
N PRO A 23 -6.62 -17.59 -14.19
CA PRO A 23 -7.68 -16.75 -13.65
C PRO A 23 -7.29 -15.28 -13.86
N LYS A 24 -8.21 -14.49 -14.42
CA LYS A 24 -8.02 -13.04 -14.58
C LYS A 24 -7.68 -12.45 -13.23
N PRO A 25 -6.67 -11.56 -13.13
CA PRO A 25 -6.38 -10.87 -11.88
C PRO A 25 -7.64 -10.14 -11.44
N GLN A 26 -8.09 -10.43 -10.21
CA GLN A 26 -9.24 -9.76 -9.63
C GLN A 26 -8.90 -8.29 -9.38
N SER A 27 -9.81 -7.39 -9.74
CA SER A 27 -9.65 -5.97 -9.42
C SER A 27 -9.58 -5.79 -7.90
N PRO A 28 -8.75 -4.86 -7.39
CA PRO A 28 -8.68 -4.61 -5.96
C PRO A 28 -10.01 -4.10 -5.42
N ILE A 29 -10.31 -4.46 -4.18
CA ILE A 29 -11.39 -3.84 -3.41
C ILE A 29 -10.81 -2.54 -2.83
N GLU A 30 -11.43 -1.40 -3.15
CA GLU A 30 -11.02 -0.11 -2.61
C GLU A 30 -11.87 0.25 -1.39
N VAL A 31 -11.20 0.45 -0.25
CA VAL A 31 -11.85 0.84 1.01
C VAL A 31 -11.57 2.30 1.30
N TYR A 32 -12.63 3.07 1.50
CA TYR A 32 -12.56 4.48 1.89
C TYR A 32 -13.79 4.87 2.71
N PRO A 33 -13.66 5.81 3.67
CA PRO A 33 -14.78 6.24 4.50
C PRO A 33 -15.80 7.02 3.66
N LYS A 34 -17.09 6.78 3.93
CA LYS A 34 -18.18 7.60 3.36
C LYS A 34 -18.35 8.85 4.19
N VAL A 35 -18.44 10.01 3.54
CA VAL A 35 -18.75 11.28 4.20
C VAL A 35 -20.26 11.50 4.11
N SER A 36 -20.91 11.63 5.26
CA SER A 36 -22.36 11.78 5.38
C SER A 36 -22.83 13.17 5.80
N VAL A 37 -21.88 14.09 6.07
CA VAL A 37 -22.18 15.46 6.52
C VAL A 37 -21.61 16.49 5.52
N PRO A 38 -22.19 17.70 5.42
CA PRO A 38 -21.60 18.77 4.66
C PRO A 38 -20.19 19.06 5.13
N VAL A 39 -19.22 19.07 4.22
CA VAL A 39 -17.80 19.32 4.51
C VAL A 39 -17.34 20.57 3.76
N LEU A 40 -16.43 21.31 4.38
CA LEU A 40 -15.76 22.42 3.71
C LEU A 40 -14.99 21.90 2.50
N ARG A 41 -15.22 22.54 1.36
CA ARG A 41 -14.52 22.23 0.11
C ARG A 41 -13.64 23.41 -0.29
N GLN A 42 -12.49 23.11 -0.86
CA GLN A 42 -11.55 24.14 -1.31
C GLN A 42 -10.70 23.63 -2.48
N ASP A 43 -10.17 24.55 -3.25
CA ASP A 43 -9.19 24.22 -4.28
C ASP A 43 -7.86 23.88 -3.64
N ILE A 44 -7.23 22.80 -4.10
CA ILE A 44 -5.92 22.36 -3.59
C ILE A 44 -4.99 21.94 -4.74
N ILE A 45 -3.70 21.85 -4.42
CA ILE A 45 -2.71 21.21 -5.28
C ILE A 45 -2.35 19.86 -4.66
N HIS A 46 -2.50 18.80 -5.45
CA HIS A 46 -2.06 17.47 -5.12
C HIS A 46 -0.76 17.12 -5.86
N ILE A 47 0.21 16.54 -5.15
CA ILE A 47 1.45 16.02 -5.75
C ILE A 47 1.29 14.52 -5.93
N VAL A 48 1.34 14.05 -7.18
CA VAL A 48 1.14 12.65 -7.54
C VAL A 48 2.26 11.78 -6.96
N SER A 49 1.90 10.82 -6.13
CA SER A 49 2.82 9.83 -5.58
C SER A 49 3.05 8.67 -6.52
N PRO A 50 4.20 7.95 -6.42
CA PRO A 50 4.43 6.75 -7.21
C PRO A 50 3.29 5.74 -7.05
N GLY A 51 2.67 5.33 -8.17
CA GLY A 51 1.58 4.34 -8.19
C GLY A 51 0.18 4.89 -7.93
N GLU A 52 0.01 6.19 -7.77
CA GLU A 52 -1.31 6.81 -7.73
C GLU A 52 -1.95 6.82 -9.12
N THR A 53 -3.28 6.78 -9.14
CA THR A 53 -4.10 6.89 -10.35
C THR A 53 -5.07 8.06 -10.20
N LEU A 54 -5.46 8.65 -11.33
CA LEU A 54 -6.44 9.73 -11.32
C LEU A 54 -7.76 9.31 -10.65
N TRP A 55 -8.18 8.08 -10.87
CA TRP A 55 -9.36 7.52 -10.20
C TRP A 55 -9.21 7.54 -8.68
N ARG A 56 -8.06 7.07 -8.14
CA ARG A 56 -7.83 7.08 -6.69
C ARG A 56 -7.79 8.50 -6.13
N ILE A 57 -7.10 9.41 -6.81
CA ILE A 57 -7.04 10.84 -6.42
C ILE A 57 -8.46 11.43 -6.39
N SER A 58 -9.31 11.14 -7.39
CA SER A 58 -10.69 11.60 -7.42
C SER A 58 -11.49 11.11 -6.20
N LYS A 59 -11.28 9.87 -5.76
CA LYS A 59 -11.89 9.30 -4.55
C LYS A 59 -11.34 9.88 -3.25
N MET A 60 -10.03 10.18 -3.22
CA MET A 60 -9.39 10.80 -2.05
C MET A 60 -10.01 12.16 -1.71
N TYR A 61 -10.36 12.93 -2.72
CA TYR A 61 -10.90 14.30 -2.55
C TYR A 61 -12.38 14.42 -2.85
N ASP A 62 -13.06 13.32 -3.16
CA ASP A 62 -14.49 13.33 -3.52
C ASP A 62 -14.81 14.29 -4.67
N VAL A 63 -13.99 14.30 -5.71
CA VAL A 63 -14.13 15.12 -6.92
C VAL A 63 -14.31 14.19 -8.11
N LYS A 64 -15.12 14.60 -9.10
CA LYS A 64 -15.26 13.84 -10.33
C LYS A 64 -13.94 13.83 -11.12
N MET A 65 -13.59 12.70 -11.70
CA MET A 65 -12.39 12.57 -12.52
C MET A 65 -12.36 13.61 -13.68
N GLU A 66 -13.52 13.80 -14.30
CA GLU A 66 -13.70 14.73 -15.43
C GLU A 66 -13.39 16.18 -15.04
N ASP A 67 -13.66 16.57 -13.79
CA ASP A 67 -13.35 17.90 -13.30
C ASP A 67 -11.85 18.09 -13.12
N ILE A 68 -11.15 17.06 -12.62
CA ILE A 68 -9.68 17.08 -12.50
C ILE A 68 -9.03 17.08 -13.90
N ILE A 69 -9.53 16.27 -14.83
CA ILE A 69 -9.04 16.21 -16.21
C ILE A 69 -9.12 17.60 -16.86
N ARG A 70 -10.29 18.24 -16.79
CA ARG A 70 -10.49 19.58 -17.37
C ARG A 70 -9.61 20.63 -16.74
N ALA A 71 -9.54 20.63 -15.41
CA ALA A 71 -8.79 21.65 -14.66
C ALA A 71 -7.27 21.58 -14.89
N ASN A 72 -6.75 20.43 -15.35
CA ASN A 72 -5.33 20.19 -15.58
C ASN A 72 -4.97 19.93 -17.05
N ASN A 73 -5.91 20.00 -17.97
CA ASN A 73 -5.72 19.72 -19.40
C ASN A 73 -5.08 18.31 -19.65
N ILE A 74 -5.49 17.30 -18.86
CA ILE A 74 -4.93 15.93 -18.94
C ILE A 74 -5.40 15.29 -20.25
N GLN A 75 -4.44 14.92 -21.11
CA GLN A 75 -4.72 14.27 -22.40
C GLN A 75 -4.95 12.75 -22.22
N ASP A 76 -4.15 12.11 -21.40
CA ASP A 76 -4.29 10.68 -21.07
C ASP A 76 -4.46 10.48 -19.56
N PRO A 77 -5.68 10.17 -19.09
CA PRO A 77 -5.96 9.91 -17.68
C PRO A 77 -5.26 8.69 -17.08
N GLN A 78 -4.71 7.81 -17.92
CA GLN A 78 -3.98 6.62 -17.47
C GLN A 78 -2.49 6.90 -17.25
N CYS A 79 -1.97 8.03 -17.76
CA CYS A 79 -0.56 8.40 -17.72
C CYS A 79 -0.33 9.60 -16.81
N LEU A 80 -0.40 9.39 -15.47
CA LEU A 80 0.05 10.40 -14.51
C LEU A 80 1.55 10.22 -14.23
N GLU A 81 2.29 11.33 -14.23
CA GLU A 81 3.69 11.33 -13.85
C GLU A 81 3.86 11.47 -12.33
N ARG A 82 4.77 10.70 -11.75
CA ARG A 82 5.13 10.88 -10.33
C ARG A 82 5.73 12.27 -10.11
N GLY A 83 5.30 12.94 -9.06
CA GLY A 83 5.68 14.34 -8.78
C GLY A 83 4.88 15.37 -9.57
N GLN A 84 4.01 14.96 -10.50
CA GLN A 84 3.10 15.86 -11.20
C GLN A 84 2.23 16.61 -10.19
N ARG A 85 2.07 17.92 -10.41
CA ARG A 85 1.20 18.78 -9.61
C ARG A 85 -0.16 18.85 -10.26
N LEU A 86 -1.20 18.39 -9.58
CA LEU A 86 -2.57 18.43 -10.04
C LEU A 86 -3.37 19.45 -9.23
N PHE A 87 -4.03 20.35 -9.93
CA PHE A 87 -5.05 21.20 -9.36
C PHE A 87 -6.34 20.40 -9.17
N ILE A 88 -6.83 20.31 -7.95
CA ILE A 88 -8.06 19.61 -7.60
C ILE A 88 -9.11 20.66 -7.23
N PRO A 89 -10.04 20.95 -8.13
CA PRO A 89 -11.06 21.97 -7.88
C PRO A 89 -12.08 21.46 -6.85
N ASN A 90 -12.52 22.34 -5.96
CA ASN A 90 -13.58 22.05 -5.01
C ASN A 90 -13.38 20.72 -4.27
N ALA A 91 -12.16 20.46 -3.82
CA ALA A 91 -11.78 19.25 -3.12
C ALA A 91 -12.47 19.15 -1.76
N GLY A 92 -13.03 18.00 -1.43
CA GLY A 92 -13.41 17.64 -0.07
C GLY A 92 -12.19 17.34 0.79
N PRO A 93 -12.36 17.14 2.11
CA PRO A 93 -11.29 16.69 2.98
C PRO A 93 -10.66 15.40 2.48
N LEU A 94 -9.33 15.28 2.60
CA LEU A 94 -8.61 14.09 2.20
C LEU A 94 -9.16 12.85 2.91
N ARG A 95 -9.47 11.81 2.14
CA ARG A 95 -9.87 10.49 2.64
C ARG A 95 -8.83 9.44 2.25
N PRO A 96 -8.47 8.52 3.14
CA PRO A 96 -7.63 7.39 2.74
C PRO A 96 -8.40 6.47 1.78
N VAL A 97 -7.75 6.05 0.70
CA VAL A 97 -8.29 5.07 -0.27
C VAL A 97 -7.33 3.89 -0.30
N ILE A 98 -7.74 2.78 0.33
CA ILE A 98 -6.89 1.62 0.55
C ILE A 98 -7.28 0.50 -0.42
N PRO A 99 -6.41 0.18 -1.41
CA PRO A 99 -6.65 -0.95 -2.31
C PRO A 99 -6.33 -2.26 -1.60
N LEU A 100 -7.26 -3.21 -1.63
CA LEU A 100 -7.11 -4.55 -1.08
C LEU A 100 -7.15 -5.59 -2.19
N PHE A 101 -6.17 -6.50 -2.17
CA PHE A 101 -6.01 -7.56 -3.18
C PHE A 101 -6.19 -8.93 -2.53
N PRO A 102 -6.99 -9.85 -3.08
CA PRO A 102 -7.10 -11.20 -2.56
C PRO A 102 -5.72 -11.88 -2.49
N SER A 103 -5.34 -12.31 -1.30
CA SER A 103 -4.04 -12.96 -1.08
C SER A 103 -4.02 -13.75 0.23
N THR A 104 -3.42 -14.90 0.23
CA THR A 104 -3.12 -15.70 1.42
C THR A 104 -1.70 -15.47 1.95
N LYS A 105 -0.92 -14.62 1.28
CA LYS A 105 0.49 -14.36 1.54
C LYS A 105 0.72 -13.60 2.84
N TRP A 106 -0.13 -12.60 3.12
CA TRP A 106 0.10 -11.64 4.18
C TRP A 106 -0.29 -12.22 5.55
N LYS A 107 0.69 -12.36 6.44
CA LYS A 107 0.54 -12.96 7.79
C LYS A 107 0.97 -12.02 8.90
N TYR A 108 1.70 -10.95 8.58
CA TYR A 108 2.27 -10.00 9.52
C TYR A 108 2.07 -8.58 9.02
N ILE A 109 2.06 -7.62 9.95
CA ILE A 109 2.22 -6.20 9.68
C ILE A 109 3.46 -5.73 10.42
N ILE A 110 4.39 -5.11 9.69
CA ILE A 110 5.66 -4.63 10.25
C ILE A 110 5.70 -3.11 10.16
N ILE A 111 5.76 -2.48 11.33
CA ILE A 111 5.76 -1.03 11.49
C ILE A 111 7.20 -0.52 11.49
N HIS A 112 7.42 0.53 10.71
CA HIS A 112 8.71 1.19 10.54
C HIS A 112 8.58 2.69 10.71
N HIS A 113 9.71 3.37 10.91
CA HIS A 113 9.87 4.78 10.66
C HIS A 113 10.86 5.02 9.51
N SER A 114 10.80 6.21 8.90
CA SER A 114 11.77 6.59 7.86
C SER A 114 13.15 6.97 8.44
N ALA A 115 13.21 7.24 9.73
CA ALA A 115 14.37 7.82 10.45
C ALA A 115 14.79 9.20 9.90
N THR A 116 13.86 9.93 9.28
CA THR A 116 14.03 11.29 8.74
C THR A 116 12.93 12.20 9.24
N ASP A 117 13.21 13.46 9.49
CA ASP A 117 12.23 14.42 10.02
C ASP A 117 11.28 14.92 8.91
N VAL A 118 11.68 14.80 7.65
CA VAL A 118 10.91 15.21 6.47
C VAL A 118 10.89 14.09 5.44
N GLY A 119 9.79 13.97 4.71
CA GLY A 119 9.65 12.98 3.64
C GLY A 119 8.21 12.82 3.15
N ASN A 120 8.06 12.02 2.13
CA ASN A 120 6.81 11.52 1.57
C ASN A 120 7.09 10.27 0.71
N GLY A 121 6.07 9.68 0.10
CA GLY A 121 6.25 8.51 -0.76
C GLY A 121 7.18 8.73 -1.92
N LEU A 122 7.19 9.93 -2.52
CA LEU A 122 8.07 10.26 -3.64
C LEU A 122 9.55 10.32 -3.20
N SER A 123 9.85 11.07 -2.14
CA SER A 123 11.23 11.21 -1.63
C SER A 123 11.81 9.89 -1.12
N ILE A 124 10.99 9.06 -0.46
CA ILE A 124 11.39 7.72 -0.02
C ILE A 124 11.62 6.80 -1.23
N PHE A 125 10.77 6.89 -2.26
CA PHE A 125 10.95 6.15 -3.51
C PHE A 125 12.31 6.50 -4.15
N ASP A 126 12.60 7.79 -4.33
CA ASP A 126 13.84 8.27 -4.96
C ASP A 126 15.07 7.89 -4.13
N LEU A 127 14.98 8.00 -2.79
CA LEU A 127 16.06 7.56 -1.89
C LEU A 127 16.35 6.06 -2.03
N HIS A 128 15.29 5.23 -2.12
CA HIS A 128 15.44 3.80 -2.27
C HIS A 128 16.00 3.41 -3.64
N ILE A 129 15.60 4.08 -4.72
CA ILE A 129 16.22 3.91 -6.04
C ILE A 129 17.72 4.22 -5.98
N LYS A 130 18.11 5.35 -5.37
CA LYS A 130 19.54 5.71 -5.19
C LYS A 130 20.33 4.68 -4.40
N ARG A 131 19.68 3.92 -3.51
CA ARG A 131 20.27 2.82 -2.73
C ARG A 131 20.26 1.47 -3.45
N GLY A 132 19.85 1.41 -4.72
CA GLY A 132 19.78 0.20 -5.54
C GLY A 132 18.54 -0.66 -5.33
N PHE A 133 17.49 -0.15 -4.66
CA PHE A 133 16.21 -0.84 -4.56
C PHE A 133 15.42 -0.69 -5.86
N GLN A 134 14.53 -1.63 -6.13
CA GLN A 134 13.59 -1.56 -7.25
C GLN A 134 12.30 -0.81 -6.83
N GLY A 135 12.45 0.47 -6.43
CA GLY A 135 11.39 1.30 -5.88
C GLY A 135 11.31 1.28 -4.35
N THR A 136 10.22 1.81 -3.80
CA THR A 136 9.99 1.85 -2.35
C THR A 136 10.01 0.44 -1.75
N GLY A 137 10.72 0.26 -0.63
CA GLY A 137 10.79 -1.02 0.08
C GLY A 137 9.54 -1.36 0.89
N TYR A 138 8.78 -0.35 1.30
CA TYR A 138 7.56 -0.45 2.09
C TYR A 138 6.32 -0.62 1.20
N HIS A 139 5.25 -1.19 1.76
CA HIS A 139 3.97 -1.34 1.08
C HIS A 139 3.09 -0.08 1.25
N PHE A 140 3.16 0.54 2.41
CA PHE A 140 2.47 1.79 2.70
C PHE A 140 3.42 2.79 3.36
N ILE A 141 3.12 4.08 3.16
CA ILE A 141 3.76 5.20 3.84
C ILE A 141 2.67 6.03 4.50
N ILE A 142 2.94 6.55 5.70
CA ILE A 142 2.08 7.50 6.41
C ILE A 142 2.89 8.77 6.61
N ASP A 143 2.44 9.84 5.96
CA ASP A 143 3.14 11.12 5.91
C ASP A 143 2.99 11.91 7.21
N ASN A 144 3.86 12.90 7.42
CA ASN A 144 3.92 13.76 8.61
C ASN A 144 3.65 15.24 8.33
N GLY A 145 2.98 15.57 7.24
CA GLY A 145 2.67 16.96 6.88
C GLY A 145 3.79 17.70 6.16
N THR A 146 4.87 17.03 5.81
CA THR A 146 5.99 17.63 5.07
C THR A 146 5.93 17.36 3.57
N GLN A 147 6.73 18.07 2.80
CA GLN A 147 6.88 17.89 1.34
C GLN A 147 5.55 17.84 0.56
N GLY A 148 4.59 18.69 0.95
CA GLY A 148 3.33 18.85 0.22
C GLY A 148 2.29 17.75 0.46
N LYS A 149 2.48 16.92 1.48
CA LYS A 149 1.51 15.93 1.95
C LYS A 149 0.89 16.38 3.28
N LEU A 150 -0.29 15.83 3.58
CA LEU A 150 -0.93 16.09 4.87
C LEU A 150 -0.39 15.17 5.95
N ASP A 151 -0.38 15.65 7.20
CA ASP A 151 -0.05 14.81 8.36
C ASP A 151 -1.08 13.69 8.50
N GLY A 152 -0.60 12.45 8.56
CA GLY A 152 -1.42 11.25 8.57
C GLY A 152 -1.91 10.78 7.18
N GLN A 153 -1.51 11.42 6.08
CA GLN A 153 -1.86 10.92 4.74
C GLN A 153 -1.28 9.54 4.49
N ILE A 154 -2.12 8.61 3.99
CA ILE A 154 -1.71 7.23 3.68
C ILE A 154 -1.44 7.10 2.19
N GLU A 155 -0.24 6.64 1.84
CA GLU A 155 0.17 6.38 0.48
C GLU A 155 0.37 4.87 0.27
N ALA A 156 -0.41 4.26 -0.65
CA ALA A 156 -0.18 2.89 -1.13
C ALA A 156 0.89 2.91 -2.22
N THR A 157 2.03 2.30 -1.98
CA THR A 157 3.19 2.33 -2.89
C THR A 157 3.04 1.39 -4.08
N PRO A 158 3.84 1.54 -5.17
CA PRO A 158 3.85 0.58 -6.28
C PRO A 158 4.13 -0.86 -5.83
N ARG A 159 4.84 -1.04 -4.71
CA ARG A 159 5.09 -2.37 -4.15
C ARG A 159 3.80 -3.04 -3.68
N TRP A 160 2.93 -2.29 -3.02
CA TRP A 160 1.60 -2.75 -2.63
C TRP A 160 0.68 -2.96 -3.83
N ILE A 161 0.61 -1.98 -4.74
CA ILE A 161 -0.25 -2.04 -5.93
C ILE A 161 0.07 -3.27 -6.80
N ASN A 162 1.34 -3.61 -6.92
CA ASN A 162 1.80 -4.76 -7.71
C ASN A 162 1.96 -6.05 -6.86
N GLN A 163 1.52 -6.06 -5.61
CA GLN A 163 1.58 -7.21 -4.68
C GLN A 163 2.98 -7.87 -4.61
N ARG A 164 4.02 -7.06 -4.69
CA ARG A 164 5.41 -7.52 -4.62
C ARG A 164 5.83 -7.81 -3.18
N ASP A 165 6.86 -8.63 -3.04
CA ASP A 165 7.53 -8.84 -1.76
C ASP A 165 8.10 -7.52 -1.24
N GLY A 166 8.11 -7.35 0.08
CA GLY A 166 8.74 -6.22 0.73
C GLY A 166 10.26 -6.19 0.52
N ALA A 167 10.85 -5.01 0.72
CA ALA A 167 12.29 -4.84 0.88
C ALA A 167 12.53 -3.96 2.13
N HIS A 168 11.86 -4.31 3.24
CA HIS A 168 11.81 -3.52 4.48
C HIS A 168 12.28 -4.29 5.72
N CYS A 169 12.13 -5.62 5.75
CA CYS A 169 12.55 -6.44 6.87
C CYS A 169 12.99 -7.83 6.39
N ARG A 170 14.31 -8.06 6.36
CA ARG A 170 14.89 -9.33 5.94
C ARG A 170 14.76 -10.42 7.01
N ALA A 171 14.76 -10.01 8.27
CA ALA A 171 14.69 -10.88 9.42
C ALA A 171 13.46 -11.78 9.36
N SER A 172 13.63 -13.05 9.71
CA SER A 172 12.58 -14.07 9.78
C SER A 172 11.66 -14.15 8.55
N GLY A 173 12.16 -13.75 7.36
CA GLY A 173 11.41 -13.79 6.10
C GLY A 173 10.26 -12.80 6.00
N MET A 174 10.28 -11.69 6.76
CA MET A 174 9.18 -10.72 6.79
C MET A 174 8.99 -9.97 5.47
N ASN A 175 10.00 -9.89 4.61
CA ASN A 175 9.82 -9.35 3.25
C ASN A 175 8.77 -10.13 2.44
N TYR A 176 8.63 -11.44 2.67
CA TYR A 176 7.72 -12.32 1.91
C TYR A 176 6.30 -12.37 2.48
N LYS A 177 6.14 -12.27 3.80
CA LYS A 177 4.88 -12.51 4.50
C LYS A 177 4.38 -11.34 5.33
N GLY A 178 5.15 -10.24 5.39
CA GLY A 178 4.83 -9.05 6.17
C GLY A 178 4.49 -7.86 5.31
N ILE A 179 3.40 -7.17 5.64
CA ILE A 179 3.06 -5.88 5.07
C ILE A 179 3.88 -4.81 5.80
N GLY A 180 4.82 -4.15 5.12
CA GLY A 180 5.61 -3.06 5.71
C GLY A 180 4.90 -1.73 5.61
N ILE A 181 4.68 -1.08 6.76
CA ILE A 181 4.12 0.28 6.88
C ILE A 181 5.21 1.18 7.45
N CYS A 182 5.54 2.27 6.76
CA CYS A 182 6.53 3.24 7.20
C CYS A 182 5.86 4.57 7.55
N LEU A 183 6.05 5.06 8.76
CA LEU A 183 5.69 6.41 9.14
C LEU A 183 6.88 7.34 8.86
N VAL A 184 6.62 8.48 8.22
CA VAL A 184 7.65 9.52 8.06
C VAL A 184 7.91 10.15 9.41
N GLY A 185 9.16 10.09 9.88
CA GLY A 185 9.58 10.59 11.18
C GLY A 185 10.79 9.83 11.73
N ASN A 186 11.39 10.37 12.78
CA ASN A 186 12.45 9.70 13.54
C ASN A 186 12.01 9.49 15.00
N PHE A 187 11.34 8.39 15.26
CA PHE A 187 10.78 8.11 16.58
C PHE A 187 11.80 7.55 17.59
N SER A 188 13.08 7.58 17.25
CA SER A 188 14.16 7.52 18.24
C SER A 188 14.46 8.89 18.89
N LYS A 189 13.95 9.99 18.29
CA LYS A 189 14.12 11.38 18.74
C LYS A 189 12.80 12.05 19.08
N ASP A 190 11.80 11.90 18.23
CA ASP A 190 10.51 12.59 18.31
C ASP A 190 9.35 11.62 18.52
N LYS A 191 8.16 12.15 18.82
CA LYS A 191 6.94 11.38 18.98
C LYS A 191 6.20 11.27 17.64
N VAL A 192 5.42 10.21 17.48
CA VAL A 192 4.43 10.05 16.41
C VAL A 192 3.35 11.12 16.60
N SER A 193 2.92 11.78 15.52
CA SER A 193 1.79 12.71 15.58
C SER A 193 0.47 11.95 15.84
N LEU A 194 -0.50 12.64 16.41
CA LEU A 194 -1.83 12.06 16.62
C LEU A 194 -2.46 11.60 15.30
N LYS A 195 -2.35 12.39 14.25
CA LYS A 195 -2.90 12.06 12.93
C LYS A 195 -2.19 10.86 12.29
N GLN A 196 -0.87 10.75 12.42
CA GLN A 196 -0.16 9.55 11.97
C GLN A 196 -0.62 8.31 12.76
N LEU A 197 -0.82 8.42 14.07
CA LEU A 197 -1.26 7.31 14.92
C LEU A 197 -2.68 6.86 14.54
N GLU A 198 -3.61 7.79 14.39
CA GLU A 198 -4.99 7.52 13.94
C GLU A 198 -5.02 6.84 12.57
N SER A 199 -4.23 7.35 11.62
CA SER A 199 -4.11 6.77 10.28
C SER A 199 -3.48 5.37 10.29
N LEU A 200 -2.50 5.15 11.17
CA LEU A 200 -1.90 3.82 11.35
C LEU A 200 -2.92 2.83 11.91
N VAL A 201 -3.68 3.21 12.93
CA VAL A 201 -4.74 2.38 13.52
C VAL A 201 -5.79 2.03 12.46
N TYR A 202 -6.26 3.02 11.70
CA TYR A 202 -7.22 2.82 10.62
C TYR A 202 -6.69 1.83 9.56
N LEU A 203 -5.47 2.06 9.05
CA LEU A 203 -4.86 1.21 8.03
C LEU A 203 -4.64 -0.23 8.54
N VAL A 204 -4.11 -0.36 9.75
CA VAL A 204 -3.84 -1.67 10.36
C VAL A 204 -5.13 -2.44 10.58
N ASN A 205 -6.22 -1.81 11.03
CA ASN A 205 -7.51 -2.48 11.21
C ASN A 205 -8.08 -2.98 9.88
N ILE A 206 -8.03 -2.19 8.81
CA ILE A 206 -8.45 -2.63 7.48
C ILE A 206 -7.64 -3.86 7.03
N LEU A 207 -6.32 -3.77 7.11
CA LEU A 207 -5.43 -4.83 6.64
C LEU A 207 -5.57 -6.11 7.49
N ARG A 208 -5.57 -5.99 8.83
CA ARG A 208 -5.67 -7.17 9.69
C ARG A 208 -7.01 -7.89 9.57
N ASN A 209 -8.10 -7.15 9.42
CA ASN A 209 -9.43 -7.73 9.26
C ASN A 209 -9.56 -8.44 7.90
N TYR A 210 -9.10 -7.81 6.82
CA TYR A 210 -9.18 -8.40 5.49
C TYR A 210 -8.29 -9.65 5.32
N TYR A 211 -7.06 -9.61 5.86
CA TYR A 211 -6.10 -10.74 5.73
C TYR A 211 -6.10 -11.67 6.94
N HIS A 212 -6.98 -11.46 7.92
CA HIS A 212 -7.07 -12.25 9.16
C HIS A 212 -5.72 -12.29 9.91
N ILE A 213 -5.04 -11.13 10.02
CA ILE A 213 -3.76 -11.02 10.74
C ILE A 213 -4.03 -10.82 12.23
N PRO A 214 -3.60 -11.75 13.10
CA PRO A 214 -3.82 -11.63 14.54
C PRO A 214 -2.95 -10.50 15.13
N LEU A 215 -3.40 -9.89 16.24
CA LEU A 215 -2.69 -8.78 16.92
C LEU A 215 -1.24 -9.11 17.24
N LYS A 216 -0.93 -10.35 17.66
CA LYS A 216 0.43 -10.80 17.94
C LYS A 216 1.39 -10.77 16.75
N ASN A 217 0.85 -10.65 15.54
CA ASN A 217 1.61 -10.56 14.30
C ASN A 217 1.77 -9.12 13.78
N ILE A 218 1.38 -8.12 14.59
CA ILE A 218 1.62 -6.70 14.31
C ILE A 218 2.82 -6.29 15.15
N LEU A 219 3.96 -6.05 14.50
CA LEU A 219 5.25 -5.88 15.15
C LEU A 219 5.96 -4.62 14.65
N GLY A 220 6.80 -4.03 15.47
CA GLY A 220 7.84 -3.13 15.00
C GLY A 220 8.99 -3.89 14.34
N HIS A 221 9.72 -3.25 13.45
CA HIS A 221 10.87 -3.89 12.80
C HIS A 221 11.85 -4.47 13.85
N GLY A 222 12.20 -3.71 14.89
CA GLY A 222 13.10 -4.16 15.96
C GLY A 222 12.55 -5.28 16.85
N GLN A 223 11.24 -5.54 16.81
CA GLN A 223 10.61 -6.64 17.55
C GLN A 223 10.61 -7.97 16.77
N VAL A 224 10.98 -7.93 15.48
CA VAL A 224 11.08 -9.16 14.66
C VAL A 224 12.30 -9.98 15.12
N PRO A 225 12.16 -11.28 15.40
CA PRO A 225 13.29 -12.12 15.79
C PRO A 225 14.45 -12.01 14.80
N SER A 226 15.66 -11.87 15.29
CA SER A 226 16.92 -11.65 14.55
C SER A 226 17.05 -10.29 13.83
N ALA A 227 16.11 -9.37 13.95
CA ALA A 227 16.32 -8.00 13.51
C ALA A 227 17.32 -7.27 14.44
N ARG A 228 18.20 -6.46 13.85
CA ARG A 228 19.20 -5.66 14.59
C ARG A 228 18.95 -4.17 14.33
N THR A 229 17.87 -3.65 14.87
CA THR A 229 17.45 -2.25 14.68
C THR A 229 16.54 -1.80 15.83
N GLU A 230 16.51 -0.50 16.11
CA GLU A 230 15.58 0.12 17.06
C GLU A 230 14.26 0.57 16.39
N CYS A 231 14.15 0.42 15.05
CA CYS A 231 12.99 0.83 14.28
C CYS A 231 11.69 0.16 14.82
N PRO A 232 10.59 0.89 15.02
CA PRO A 232 10.32 2.28 14.64
C PRO A 232 10.83 3.33 15.63
N GLY A 233 11.60 2.98 16.67
CA GLY A 233 12.19 3.89 17.63
C GLY A 233 11.53 3.83 19.01
N LYS A 234 12.27 4.27 20.03
CA LYS A 234 11.90 4.16 21.46
C LYS A 234 10.67 5.00 21.86
N PHE A 235 10.37 6.08 21.10
CA PHE A 235 9.22 6.94 21.35
C PHE A 235 7.97 6.55 20.56
N PHE A 236 7.99 5.38 19.85
CA PHE A 236 6.77 4.88 19.24
C PHE A 236 5.76 4.47 20.33
N PRO A 237 4.50 4.95 20.29
CA PRO A 237 3.53 4.82 21.38
C PRO A 237 2.80 3.47 21.36
N TRP A 238 3.51 2.36 21.60
CA TRP A 238 2.97 0.99 21.50
C TRP A 238 1.72 0.76 22.35
N GLN A 239 1.72 1.24 23.61
CA GLN A 239 0.59 1.03 24.51
C GLN A 239 -0.68 1.73 23.99
N GLU A 240 -0.55 2.97 23.55
CA GLU A 240 -1.65 3.75 22.98
C GLU A 240 -2.13 3.13 21.68
N PHE A 241 -1.22 2.76 20.78
CA PHE A 241 -1.52 2.11 19.52
C PHE A 241 -2.35 0.83 19.70
N TYR A 242 -1.92 -0.10 20.56
CA TYR A 242 -2.68 -1.32 20.82
C TYR A 242 -4.02 -1.04 21.52
N SER A 243 -4.08 -0.07 22.43
CA SER A 243 -5.32 0.33 23.08
C SER A 243 -6.36 0.84 22.05
N LEU A 244 -5.93 1.62 21.06
CA LEU A 244 -6.80 2.11 20.00
C LEU A 244 -7.27 0.97 19.07
N LEU A 245 -6.39 0.04 18.69
CA LEU A 245 -6.77 -1.13 17.90
C LEU A 245 -7.85 -1.97 18.56
N LEU A 246 -7.76 -2.18 19.88
CA LEU A 246 -8.75 -2.95 20.66
C LEU A 246 -10.08 -2.23 20.84
N LYS A 247 -10.10 -0.90 20.86
CA LYS A 247 -11.35 -0.13 20.96
C LYS A 247 -12.21 -0.22 19.71
N GLU A 248 -11.60 -0.32 18.54
CA GLU A 248 -12.34 -0.44 17.29
C GLU A 248 -12.91 -1.86 17.04
N GLU A 249 -12.37 -2.89 17.69
CA GLU A 249 -12.95 -4.23 17.65
C GLU A 249 -14.33 -4.34 18.36
N LYS A 250 -14.64 -3.37 19.21
CA LYS A 250 -15.88 -3.38 20.01
C LYS A 250 -17.01 -2.55 19.41
N LYS A 251 -16.78 -1.90 18.26
CA LYS A 251 -17.78 -1.16 17.49
C LYS A 251 -18.30 -1.97 16.32
#